data_55fa53d6b9cab3b3632e6e55f0db4738
#
_entry.id   55fa53d6b9cab3b3632e6e55f0db4738
#
_cell.length_a   1.000
_cell.length_b   1.000
_cell.length_c   1.000
_cell.angle_alpha   90.00
_cell.angle_beta   90.00
_cell.angle_gamma   90.00
#
_symmetry.space_group_name_H-M   'P 1'
#
loop_
_entity.id
_entity.type
_entity.pdbx_description
1 polymer ?
#
loop_
_entity_poly.entity_id
_entity_poly.type
_entity_poly.pdbx_seq_one_letter_code
_entity_poly.pdbx_strand_id
1 'polypeptide(L)'
;MKKSDFWFDLPEELIAQTPLDKRDESRLLVVDKKTGALEHKSFHDLPSLLTKGDCLVLNDSRVLPARLLGSRESGGAVEILLLKDLGENRWECLSRPGRKTRPGTKLIFGNGELKAEVKEVTEGGNRIVEFYYEGIFLEVLERLGKMPLPPYIHEELKDSERYQTVYSKELGSAAAPTAGLHFTNELLDEIRAKGVKTAFVTLHVGLGTFRPVKEENIEDHDMHSEFCMIPRETADIVNETKKNGGRIISVGTTSCRTLESFAEEDGTLKASSGWTDIFIYPGYRFKCIDALITNFHLPESTLIMLVSALAGRENVLNAYKAAVENRYRFFSFGDACFFS
;
A
#
# COMPACT_ATOMS: atom_id res chain seq x y z
N MET A 1 0.77 17.94 -17.17
CA MET A 1 -0.56 17.29 -17.22
C MET A 1 -1.40 17.78 -16.07
N LYS A 2 -2.74 17.78 -16.23
CA LYS A 2 -3.63 18.17 -15.14
C LYS A 2 -4.10 16.95 -14.34
N LYS A 3 -4.35 17.16 -13.06
CA LYS A 3 -4.96 16.17 -12.18
C LYS A 3 -6.31 15.70 -12.74
N SER A 4 -7.12 16.62 -13.24
CA SER A 4 -8.42 16.35 -13.87
C SER A 4 -8.36 15.46 -15.11
N ASP A 5 -7.18 15.30 -15.74
CA ASP A 5 -6.98 14.35 -16.85
C ASP A 5 -7.14 12.88 -16.42
N PHE A 6 -7.12 12.60 -15.11
CA PHE A 6 -7.24 11.28 -14.50
C PHE A 6 -8.57 11.08 -13.77
N TRP A 7 -9.54 11.95 -14.06
CA TRP A 7 -10.86 11.86 -13.50
C TRP A 7 -11.71 10.82 -14.23
N PHE A 8 -12.49 10.07 -13.47
CA PHE A 8 -13.58 9.21 -13.95
C PHE A 8 -14.69 9.18 -12.91
N ASP A 9 -15.92 8.90 -13.35
CA ASP A 9 -17.05 8.80 -12.45
C ASP A 9 -17.01 7.47 -11.69
N LEU A 10 -16.89 7.54 -10.37
CA LEU A 10 -16.86 6.38 -9.47
C LEU A 10 -18.03 6.47 -8.48
N PRO A 11 -19.08 5.66 -8.67
CA PRO A 11 -20.15 5.54 -7.69
C PRO A 11 -19.65 5.06 -6.33
N GLU A 12 -20.04 5.75 -5.27
CA GLU A 12 -19.57 5.48 -3.90
C GLU A 12 -19.86 4.04 -3.44
N GLU A 13 -21.01 3.49 -3.87
CA GLU A 13 -21.39 2.11 -3.56
C GLU A 13 -20.47 1.03 -4.14
N LEU A 14 -19.58 1.38 -5.08
CA LEU A 14 -18.57 0.46 -5.60
C LEU A 14 -17.32 0.41 -4.74
N ILE A 15 -17.15 1.33 -3.79
CA ILE A 15 -16.02 1.32 -2.85
C ILE A 15 -16.25 0.23 -1.81
N ALA A 16 -15.45 -0.83 -1.87
CA ALA A 16 -15.60 -1.99 -1.00
C ALA A 16 -15.33 -1.65 0.46
N GLN A 17 -16.30 -1.92 1.33
CA GLN A 17 -16.19 -1.69 2.76
C GLN A 17 -15.65 -2.90 3.53
N THR A 18 -15.84 -4.10 2.99
CA THR A 18 -15.44 -5.37 3.60
C THR A 18 -14.71 -6.26 2.61
N PRO A 19 -13.74 -7.09 3.06
CA PRO A 19 -13.16 -8.10 2.18
C PRO A 19 -14.19 -9.20 1.85
N LEU A 20 -13.96 -9.92 0.74
CA LEU A 20 -14.68 -11.16 0.43
C LEU A 20 -14.30 -12.26 1.44
N ASP A 21 -15.13 -13.28 1.60
CA ASP A 21 -14.83 -14.40 2.50
C ASP A 21 -13.54 -15.11 2.09
N LYS A 22 -13.37 -15.40 0.81
CA LYS A 22 -12.12 -15.93 0.27
C LYS A 22 -11.38 -14.85 -0.51
N ARG A 23 -10.06 -14.77 -0.28
CA ARG A 23 -9.21 -13.73 -0.84
C ARG A 23 -9.14 -13.77 -2.36
N ASP A 24 -9.03 -14.95 -2.94
CA ASP A 24 -8.83 -15.22 -4.35
C ASP A 24 -10.12 -15.33 -5.19
N GLU A 25 -11.28 -15.17 -4.55
CA GLU A 25 -12.57 -15.05 -5.26
C GLU A 25 -12.86 -13.64 -5.79
N SER A 26 -11.98 -12.65 -5.52
CA SER A 26 -12.10 -11.33 -6.15
C SER A 26 -11.98 -11.44 -7.66
N ARG A 27 -12.64 -10.52 -8.38
CA ARG A 27 -12.51 -10.45 -9.82
C ARG A 27 -11.16 -9.88 -10.22
N LEU A 28 -10.69 -10.27 -11.39
CA LEU A 28 -9.46 -9.79 -11.99
C LEU A 28 -9.75 -9.24 -13.39
N LEU A 29 -9.57 -7.95 -13.58
CA LEU A 29 -9.60 -7.34 -14.91
C LEU A 29 -8.20 -7.39 -15.51
N VAL A 30 -8.02 -8.22 -16.54
CA VAL A 30 -6.77 -8.27 -17.31
C VAL A 30 -6.82 -7.21 -18.38
N VAL A 31 -5.77 -6.41 -18.46
CA VAL A 31 -5.63 -5.29 -19.41
C VAL A 31 -4.34 -5.47 -20.19
N ASP A 32 -4.45 -5.67 -21.50
CA ASP A 32 -3.29 -5.59 -22.37
C ASP A 32 -2.83 -4.13 -22.44
N LYS A 33 -1.66 -3.85 -21.91
CA LYS A 33 -1.15 -2.48 -21.77
C LYS A 33 -0.83 -1.80 -23.11
N LYS A 34 -0.67 -2.57 -24.19
CA LYS A 34 -0.35 -2.03 -25.53
C LYS A 34 -1.62 -1.71 -26.31
N THR A 35 -2.61 -2.58 -26.25
CA THR A 35 -3.84 -2.49 -27.06
C THR A 35 -5.04 -1.97 -26.28
N GLY A 36 -5.02 -2.03 -24.95
CA GLY A 36 -6.16 -1.73 -24.09
C GLY A 36 -7.23 -2.83 -24.09
N ALA A 37 -6.98 -3.99 -24.70
CA ALA A 37 -7.91 -5.11 -24.70
C ALA A 37 -8.17 -5.60 -23.27
N LEU A 38 -9.45 -5.94 -22.98
CA LEU A 38 -9.90 -6.32 -21.66
C LEU A 38 -10.35 -7.78 -21.64
N GLU A 39 -9.99 -8.49 -20.56
CA GLU A 39 -10.48 -9.82 -20.26
C GLU A 39 -10.94 -9.88 -18.79
N HIS A 40 -12.13 -10.42 -18.55
CA HIS A 40 -12.70 -10.56 -17.21
C HIS A 40 -12.45 -11.95 -16.68
N LYS A 41 -11.78 -12.04 -15.52
CA LYS A 41 -11.39 -13.27 -14.83
C LYS A 41 -11.67 -13.18 -13.33
N SER A 42 -11.41 -14.24 -12.61
CA SER A 42 -11.28 -14.27 -11.16
C SER A 42 -9.81 -14.30 -10.77
N PHE A 43 -9.49 -13.85 -9.56
CA PHE A 43 -8.09 -13.77 -9.13
C PHE A 43 -7.42 -15.15 -9.03
N HIS A 44 -8.18 -16.20 -8.71
CA HIS A 44 -7.69 -17.58 -8.73
C HIS A 44 -7.26 -18.07 -10.12
N ASP A 45 -7.65 -17.40 -11.22
CA ASP A 45 -7.17 -17.70 -12.57
C ASP A 45 -5.78 -17.16 -12.85
N LEU A 46 -5.20 -16.37 -11.94
CA LEU A 46 -3.88 -15.73 -12.12
C LEU A 46 -2.79 -16.71 -12.58
N PRO A 47 -2.68 -17.94 -12.06
CA PRO A 47 -1.65 -18.88 -12.55
C PRO A 47 -1.72 -19.12 -14.06
N SER A 48 -2.91 -19.07 -14.66
CA SER A 48 -3.07 -19.25 -16.13
C SER A 48 -2.47 -18.10 -16.95
N LEU A 49 -2.30 -16.93 -16.37
CA LEU A 49 -1.77 -15.71 -16.99
C LEU A 49 -0.24 -15.56 -16.83
N LEU A 50 0.35 -16.41 -15.98
CA LEU A 50 1.77 -16.41 -15.68
C LEU A 50 2.49 -17.49 -16.50
N THR A 51 3.74 -17.23 -16.83
CA THR A 51 4.58 -18.14 -17.61
C THR A 51 5.75 -18.62 -16.74
N LYS A 52 6.16 -19.88 -16.93
CA LYS A 52 7.38 -20.38 -16.29
C LYS A 52 8.56 -19.45 -16.56
N GLY A 53 9.27 -19.08 -15.50
CA GLY A 53 10.38 -18.13 -15.56
C GLY A 53 10.00 -16.68 -15.21
N ASP A 54 8.71 -16.35 -15.12
CA ASP A 54 8.27 -15.05 -14.57
C ASP A 54 8.65 -14.95 -13.08
N CYS A 55 8.70 -13.73 -12.57
CA CYS A 55 8.90 -13.42 -11.15
C CYS A 55 7.82 -12.47 -10.65
N LEU A 56 7.08 -12.89 -9.62
CA LEU A 56 6.21 -12.00 -8.84
C LEU A 56 7.04 -11.34 -7.75
N VAL A 57 7.00 -10.02 -7.68
CA VAL A 57 7.62 -9.25 -6.60
C VAL A 57 6.53 -8.66 -5.70
N LEU A 58 6.55 -9.08 -4.43
CA LEU A 58 5.53 -8.81 -3.44
C LEU A 58 6.10 -7.93 -2.32
N ASN A 59 5.26 -7.06 -1.72
CA ASN A 59 5.64 -6.27 -0.56
C ASN A 59 5.25 -7.02 0.73
N ASP A 60 6.25 -7.40 1.53
CA ASP A 60 6.07 -8.19 2.76
C ASP A 60 5.89 -7.35 4.02
N SER A 61 5.65 -6.04 3.88
CA SER A 61 5.41 -5.19 5.04
C SER A 61 4.15 -5.63 5.79
N ARG A 62 4.22 -5.53 7.13
CA ARG A 62 3.13 -5.86 8.04
C ARG A 62 2.64 -4.59 8.74
N VAL A 63 1.33 -4.44 8.76
CA VAL A 63 0.68 -3.27 9.38
C VAL A 63 0.77 -3.37 10.89
N LEU A 64 1.17 -2.27 11.53
CA LEU A 64 1.12 -2.11 12.98
C LEU A 64 -0.32 -1.84 13.43
N PRO A 65 -0.76 -2.32 14.60
CA PRO A 65 -2.00 -1.86 15.23
C PRO A 65 -1.80 -0.44 15.78
N ALA A 66 -1.55 0.49 14.88
CA ALA A 66 -1.00 1.82 15.15
C ALA A 66 -2.03 2.82 15.65
N ARG A 67 -3.33 2.46 15.68
CA ARG A 67 -4.43 3.34 16.10
C ARG A 67 -4.76 3.11 17.57
N LEU A 68 -4.38 4.07 18.41
CA LEU A 68 -4.58 4.04 19.86
C LEU A 68 -5.77 4.93 20.24
N LEU A 69 -6.74 4.35 20.93
CA LEU A 69 -7.89 5.05 21.50
C LEU A 69 -7.70 5.20 23.00
N GLY A 70 -7.76 6.41 23.49
CA GLY A 70 -7.55 6.72 24.91
C GLY A 70 -8.22 8.00 25.37
N SER A 71 -7.70 8.54 26.45
CA SER A 71 -8.17 9.80 27.02
C SER A 71 -7.00 10.74 27.38
N ARG A 72 -7.28 12.01 27.44
CA ARG A 72 -6.38 12.97 28.08
C ARG A 72 -6.49 12.84 29.60
N GLU A 73 -5.41 13.04 30.31
CA GLU A 73 -5.42 13.04 31.80
C GLU A 73 -6.43 14.07 32.34
N SER A 74 -6.61 15.19 31.64
CA SER A 74 -7.62 16.23 31.96
C SER A 74 -9.05 15.85 31.56
N GLY A 75 -9.28 14.65 31.08
CA GLY A 75 -10.56 14.16 30.56
C GLY A 75 -10.77 14.41 29.06
N GLY A 76 -11.66 13.62 28.46
CA GLY A 76 -12.04 13.66 27.06
C GLY A 76 -11.23 12.74 26.16
N ALA A 77 -11.96 12.08 25.27
CA ALA A 77 -11.42 11.10 24.34
C ALA A 77 -10.32 11.67 23.44
N VAL A 78 -9.35 10.82 23.12
CA VAL A 78 -8.29 11.10 22.17
C VAL A 78 -8.00 9.86 21.32
N GLU A 79 -7.68 10.10 20.07
CA GLU A 79 -7.15 9.10 19.15
C GLU A 79 -5.74 9.52 18.74
N ILE A 80 -4.79 8.60 18.85
CA ILE A 80 -3.42 8.75 18.36
C ILE A 80 -3.18 7.68 17.30
N LEU A 81 -2.67 8.10 16.15
CA LEU A 81 -2.26 7.21 15.09
C LEU A 81 -0.76 7.35 14.86
N LEU A 82 -0.02 6.29 15.15
CA LEU A 82 1.42 6.20 14.97
C LEU A 82 1.78 6.28 13.48
N LEU A 83 2.75 7.12 13.11
CA LEU A 83 3.20 7.32 11.74
C LEU A 83 4.63 6.87 11.52
N LYS A 84 5.53 7.34 12.37
CA LYS A 84 6.98 7.14 12.23
C LYS A 84 7.61 7.00 13.60
N ASP A 85 8.39 5.96 13.77
CA ASP A 85 9.26 5.78 14.94
C ASP A 85 10.46 6.73 14.82
N LEU A 86 10.69 7.52 15.86
CA LEU A 86 11.81 8.47 15.96
C LEU A 86 12.88 7.97 16.93
N GLY A 87 12.71 6.76 17.48
CA GLY A 87 13.56 6.22 18.53
C GLY A 87 13.26 6.79 19.93
N GLU A 88 13.88 6.24 20.95
CA GLU A 88 13.74 6.70 22.35
C GLU A 88 12.29 6.81 22.81
N ASN A 89 11.44 5.86 22.42
CA ASN A 89 10.00 5.84 22.71
C ASN A 89 9.21 7.03 22.15
N ARG A 90 9.77 7.75 21.16
CA ARG A 90 9.11 8.90 20.53
C ARG A 90 8.61 8.53 19.14
N TRP A 91 7.39 8.94 18.85
CA TRP A 91 6.72 8.71 17.58
C TRP A 91 6.17 10.00 17.01
N GLU A 92 6.28 10.17 15.72
CA GLU A 92 5.45 11.11 15.00
C GLU A 92 4.07 10.51 14.81
N CYS A 93 3.01 11.28 15.16
CA CYS A 93 1.63 10.79 15.24
C CYS A 93 0.65 11.78 14.65
N LEU A 94 -0.45 11.29 14.08
CA LEU A 94 -1.67 12.07 13.97
C LEU A 94 -2.45 12.00 15.28
N SER A 95 -3.18 13.07 15.59
CA SER A 95 -4.00 13.16 16.80
C SER A 95 -5.38 13.74 16.51
N ARG A 96 -6.40 13.13 17.07
CA ARG A 96 -7.78 13.64 17.07
C ARG A 96 -8.33 13.70 18.50
N PRO A 97 -8.89 14.85 18.92
CA PRO A 97 -8.93 16.16 18.25
C PRO A 97 -7.60 16.91 18.36
N GLY A 98 -7.03 17.32 17.22
CA GLY A 98 -5.71 17.96 17.15
C GLY A 98 -5.61 19.24 18.00
N ARG A 99 -6.66 20.07 18.05
CA ARG A 99 -6.66 21.32 18.83
C ARG A 99 -6.52 21.13 20.34
N LYS A 100 -6.79 19.93 20.85
CA LYS A 100 -6.76 19.59 22.28
C LYS A 100 -5.54 18.76 22.70
N THR A 101 -4.63 18.47 21.78
CA THR A 101 -3.39 17.74 22.00
C THR A 101 -2.21 18.65 21.67
N ARG A 102 -1.95 19.60 22.62
CA ARG A 102 -0.84 20.56 22.57
C ARG A 102 0.35 20.00 23.32
N PRO A 103 1.58 20.52 23.12
CA PRO A 103 2.74 20.16 23.93
C PRO A 103 2.43 20.20 25.42
N GLY A 104 2.88 19.20 26.17
CA GLY A 104 2.59 18.99 27.58
C GLY A 104 1.29 18.26 27.88
N THR A 105 0.45 17.95 26.86
CA THR A 105 -0.78 17.15 27.07
C THR A 105 -0.40 15.71 27.39
N LYS A 106 -0.85 15.21 28.53
CA LYS A 106 -0.70 13.81 28.97
C LYS A 106 -1.87 12.97 28.53
N LEU A 107 -1.57 11.78 28.04
CA LEU A 107 -2.49 10.83 27.44
C LEU A 107 -2.43 9.49 28.19
N ILE A 108 -3.57 8.80 28.27
CA ILE A 108 -3.73 7.51 28.94
C ILE A 108 -4.48 6.58 28.01
N PHE A 109 -3.95 5.36 27.83
CA PHE A 109 -4.53 4.31 27.02
C PHE A 109 -4.71 3.04 27.86
N GLY A 110 -5.72 2.24 27.53
CA GLY A 110 -6.13 1.12 28.34
C GLY A 110 -6.48 1.56 29.76
N ASN A 111 -6.16 0.74 30.74
CA ASN A 111 -6.34 1.04 32.17
C ASN A 111 -5.11 1.76 32.78
N GLY A 112 -4.39 2.57 31.99
CA GLY A 112 -3.14 3.24 32.43
C GLY A 112 -1.86 2.42 32.12
N GLU A 113 -2.00 1.34 31.41
CA GLU A 113 -0.94 0.45 30.95
C GLU A 113 0.01 1.14 29.97
N LEU A 114 -0.52 2.05 29.15
CA LEU A 114 0.26 2.91 28.25
C LEU A 114 -0.08 4.36 28.55
N LYS A 115 0.95 5.15 28.85
CA LYS A 115 0.86 6.59 29.02
C LYS A 115 1.68 7.29 27.95
N ALA A 116 1.36 8.54 27.65
CA ALA A 116 2.12 9.31 26.72
C ALA A 116 2.04 10.80 27.01
N GLU A 117 2.98 11.56 26.45
CA GLU A 117 3.00 13.01 26.50
C GLU A 117 3.29 13.58 25.12
N VAL A 118 2.50 14.56 24.71
CA VAL A 118 2.76 15.33 23.49
C VAL A 118 3.93 16.26 23.75
N LYS A 119 5.02 16.09 23.02
CA LYS A 119 6.24 16.93 23.17
C LYS A 119 6.24 18.12 22.24
N GLU A 120 5.79 17.93 21.00
CA GLU A 120 5.90 18.94 19.96
C GLU A 120 4.74 18.82 18.95
N VAL A 121 4.49 19.91 18.22
CA VAL A 121 3.65 19.94 17.01
C VAL A 121 4.53 20.30 15.84
N THR A 122 4.63 19.41 14.86
CA THR A 122 5.42 19.64 13.64
C THR A 122 4.77 20.72 12.75
N GLU A 123 5.53 21.26 11.80
CA GLU A 123 5.02 22.23 10.80
C GLU A 123 3.84 21.65 10.01
N GLY A 124 3.86 20.33 9.71
CA GLY A 124 2.77 19.61 9.06
C GLY A 124 1.55 19.36 9.95
N GLY A 125 1.57 19.79 11.21
CA GLY A 125 0.47 19.63 12.18
C GLY A 125 0.42 18.26 12.86
N ASN A 126 1.39 17.36 12.63
CA ASN A 126 1.55 16.11 13.35
C ASN A 126 2.06 16.38 14.78
N ARG A 127 2.04 15.37 15.64
CA ARG A 127 2.52 15.45 17.03
C ARG A 127 3.72 14.54 17.18
N ILE A 128 4.74 15.03 17.89
CA ILE A 128 5.77 14.16 18.46
C ILE A 128 5.28 13.75 19.83
N VAL A 129 5.07 12.46 20.02
CA VAL A 129 4.51 11.87 21.24
C VAL A 129 5.55 10.93 21.84
N GLU A 130 5.86 11.12 23.11
CA GLU A 130 6.73 10.20 23.88
C GLU A 130 5.84 9.26 24.70
N PHE A 131 6.13 7.96 24.58
CA PHE A 131 5.35 6.90 25.25
C PHE A 131 6.08 6.34 26.47
N TYR A 132 5.30 6.01 27.49
CA TYR A 132 5.76 5.44 28.77
C TYR A 132 4.99 4.16 29.04
N TYR A 133 5.70 3.05 29.12
CA TYR A 133 5.14 1.70 29.26
C TYR A 133 6.16 0.76 29.93
N GLU A 134 5.70 -0.39 30.38
CA GLU A 134 6.55 -1.47 30.86
C GLU A 134 6.61 -2.60 29.83
N GLY A 135 7.78 -3.21 29.66
CA GLY A 135 8.00 -4.33 28.74
C GLY A 135 8.29 -3.89 27.30
N ILE A 136 7.71 -4.60 26.32
CA ILE A 136 7.96 -4.40 24.89
C ILE A 136 6.81 -3.59 24.28
N PHE A 137 7.13 -2.49 23.63
CA PHE A 137 6.12 -1.57 23.05
C PHE A 137 5.20 -2.26 22.05
N LEU A 138 5.72 -3.14 21.22
CA LEU A 138 4.92 -3.88 20.23
C LEU A 138 3.85 -4.76 20.90
N GLU A 139 4.18 -5.43 22.01
CA GLU A 139 3.21 -6.22 22.77
C GLU A 139 2.11 -5.35 23.38
N VAL A 140 2.47 -4.14 23.84
CA VAL A 140 1.49 -3.16 24.33
C VAL A 140 0.59 -2.70 23.20
N LEU A 141 1.15 -2.44 22.01
CA LEU A 141 0.37 -2.07 20.82
C LEU A 141 -0.57 -3.19 20.37
N GLU A 142 -0.15 -4.46 20.41
CA GLU A 142 -1.00 -5.61 20.05
C GLU A 142 -2.22 -5.70 20.98
N ARG A 143 -2.09 -5.35 22.27
CA ARG A 143 -3.21 -5.36 23.22
C ARG A 143 -4.12 -4.16 23.11
N LEU A 144 -3.58 -2.96 22.91
CA LEU A 144 -4.32 -1.70 23.00
C LEU A 144 -4.64 -1.06 21.65
N GLY A 145 -3.84 -1.36 20.64
CA GLY A 145 -3.95 -0.77 19.32
C GLY A 145 -5.03 -1.42 18.47
N LYS A 146 -5.59 -0.61 17.58
CA LYS A 146 -6.50 -1.07 16.53
C LYS A 146 -5.83 -0.96 15.17
N MET A 147 -6.25 -1.82 14.23
CA MET A 147 -5.80 -1.76 12.84
C MET A 147 -6.17 -0.40 12.23
N PRO A 148 -5.20 0.34 11.67
CA PRO A 148 -5.47 1.63 11.03
C PRO A 148 -6.03 1.41 9.62
N LEU A 149 -7.35 1.27 9.51
CA LEU A 149 -8.00 1.17 8.21
C LEU A 149 -7.99 2.53 7.48
N PRO A 150 -7.95 2.52 6.16
CA PRO A 150 -8.07 3.73 5.35
C PRO A 150 -9.34 4.52 5.66
N PRO A 151 -9.35 5.86 5.49
CA PRO A 151 -10.45 6.72 5.92
C PRO A 151 -11.78 6.49 5.18
N TYR A 152 -11.75 5.84 4.02
CA TYR A 152 -12.95 5.49 3.24
C TYR A 152 -13.59 4.16 3.65
N ILE A 153 -12.96 3.40 4.57
CA ILE A 153 -13.54 2.20 5.17
C ILE A 153 -14.18 2.63 6.49
N HIS A 154 -15.49 2.53 6.56
CA HIS A 154 -16.29 2.91 7.73
C HIS A 154 -16.76 1.69 8.53
N GLU A 155 -16.75 0.51 7.90
CA GLU A 155 -17.11 -0.74 8.55
C GLU A 155 -15.98 -1.25 9.46
N GLU A 156 -16.36 -1.79 10.62
CA GLU A 156 -15.40 -2.39 11.54
C GLU A 156 -14.96 -3.77 11.02
N LEU A 157 -13.65 -3.96 10.95
CA LEU A 157 -13.08 -5.23 10.51
C LEU A 157 -13.15 -6.25 11.67
N LYS A 158 -13.89 -7.35 11.46
CA LYS A 158 -14.08 -8.40 12.47
C LYS A 158 -12.78 -9.19 12.76
N ASP A 159 -11.96 -9.36 11.74
CA ASP A 159 -10.68 -10.05 11.80
C ASP A 159 -9.58 -9.14 11.23
N SER A 160 -8.68 -8.68 12.09
CA SER A 160 -7.59 -7.76 11.71
C SER A 160 -6.60 -8.41 10.72
N GLU A 161 -6.44 -9.74 10.73
CA GLU A 161 -5.58 -10.45 9.79
C GLU A 161 -6.11 -10.38 8.34
N ARG A 162 -7.37 -10.01 8.13
CA ARG A 162 -7.91 -9.76 6.79
C ARG A 162 -7.31 -8.49 6.14
N TYR A 163 -6.72 -7.59 6.93
CA TYR A 163 -5.97 -6.43 6.45
C TYR A 163 -4.45 -6.65 6.50
N GLN A 164 -4.02 -7.91 6.49
CA GLN A 164 -2.62 -8.35 6.34
C GLN A 164 -2.51 -9.29 5.14
N THR A 165 -1.38 -9.25 4.43
CA THR A 165 -1.09 -10.29 3.43
C THR A 165 -0.70 -11.59 4.11
N VAL A 166 -0.93 -12.73 3.47
CA VAL A 166 -0.58 -14.06 4.02
C VAL A 166 0.94 -14.26 4.17
N TYR A 167 1.73 -13.38 3.56
CA TYR A 167 3.20 -13.39 3.60
C TYR A 167 3.78 -12.16 4.33
N SER A 168 2.96 -11.37 5.01
CA SER A 168 3.43 -10.19 5.74
C SER A 168 4.40 -10.58 6.86
N LYS A 169 5.54 -9.88 6.95
CA LYS A 169 6.64 -10.18 7.87
C LYS A 169 7.22 -8.95 8.53
N GLU A 170 7.63 -7.97 7.75
CA GLU A 170 8.38 -6.81 8.23
C GLU A 170 7.43 -5.75 8.81
N LEU A 171 7.39 -5.65 10.15
CA LEU A 171 6.55 -4.70 10.88
C LEU A 171 7.00 -3.26 10.64
N GLY A 172 6.04 -2.32 10.52
CA GLY A 172 6.34 -0.89 10.40
C GLY A 172 5.41 -0.10 9.48
N SER A 173 4.49 -0.78 8.79
CA SER A 173 3.57 -0.13 7.85
C SER A 173 2.35 0.44 8.56
N ALA A 174 1.89 1.62 8.13
CA ALA A 174 0.62 2.20 8.57
C ALA A 174 -0.57 1.73 7.72
N ALA A 175 -0.32 1.07 6.57
CA ALA A 175 -1.36 0.47 5.73
C ALA A 175 -0.86 -0.79 5.04
N ALA A 176 -1.77 -1.71 4.70
CA ALA A 176 -1.44 -2.93 3.98
C ALA A 176 -1.10 -2.68 2.51
N PRO A 177 -0.20 -3.48 1.90
CA PRO A 177 -0.02 -3.52 0.46
C PRO A 177 -1.20 -4.30 -0.16
N THR A 178 -2.31 -3.60 -0.39
CA THR A 178 -3.64 -4.20 -0.57
C THR A 178 -3.78 -5.10 -1.79
N ALA A 179 -2.98 -4.92 -2.84
CA ALA A 179 -2.94 -5.85 -3.97
C ALA A 179 -2.47 -7.27 -3.57
N GLY A 180 -1.73 -7.37 -2.48
CA GLY A 180 -1.31 -8.65 -1.90
C GLY A 180 -2.42 -9.37 -1.11
N LEU A 181 -3.51 -8.67 -0.75
CA LEU A 181 -4.61 -9.26 0.02
C LEU A 181 -5.40 -10.32 -0.75
N HIS A 182 -5.29 -10.34 -2.07
CA HIS A 182 -5.93 -11.32 -2.92
C HIS A 182 -5.26 -12.69 -2.91
N PHE A 183 -4.00 -12.77 -2.49
CA PHE A 183 -3.27 -14.03 -2.46
C PHE A 183 -3.63 -14.88 -1.26
N THR A 184 -3.71 -16.19 -1.50
CA THR A 184 -3.71 -17.25 -0.48
C THR A 184 -2.37 -18.01 -0.54
N ASN A 185 -2.05 -18.77 0.50
CA ASN A 185 -0.85 -19.62 0.49
C ASN A 185 -0.95 -20.67 -0.62
N GLU A 186 -2.14 -21.26 -0.81
CA GLU A 186 -2.43 -22.26 -1.83
C GLU A 186 -2.19 -21.71 -3.24
N LEU A 187 -2.67 -20.49 -3.52
CA LEU A 187 -2.46 -19.83 -4.81
C LEU A 187 -0.97 -19.54 -5.07
N LEU A 188 -0.22 -19.09 -4.04
CA LEU A 188 1.21 -18.87 -4.15
C LEU A 188 1.98 -20.18 -4.40
N ASP A 189 1.56 -21.29 -3.77
CA ASP A 189 2.18 -22.58 -3.97
C ASP A 189 1.89 -23.14 -5.37
N GLU A 190 0.69 -22.96 -5.90
CA GLU A 190 0.35 -23.28 -7.30
C GLU A 190 1.22 -22.49 -8.29
N ILE A 191 1.37 -21.18 -8.07
CA ILE A 191 2.20 -20.30 -8.89
C ILE A 191 3.66 -20.77 -8.87
N ARG A 192 4.21 -21.10 -7.70
CA ARG A 192 5.57 -21.62 -7.56
C ARG A 192 5.75 -22.99 -8.24
N ALA A 193 4.76 -23.88 -8.10
CA ALA A 193 4.76 -25.19 -8.75
C ALA A 193 4.79 -25.09 -10.29
N LYS A 194 4.25 -24.02 -10.86
CA LYS A 194 4.32 -23.70 -12.29
C LYS A 194 5.73 -23.22 -12.73
N GLY A 195 6.65 -22.99 -11.80
CA GLY A 195 8.00 -22.48 -12.08
C GLY A 195 8.08 -20.96 -12.18
N VAL A 196 7.11 -20.25 -11.62
CA VAL A 196 7.13 -18.80 -11.41
C VAL A 196 7.86 -18.53 -10.10
N LYS A 197 8.83 -17.60 -10.11
CA LYS A 197 9.56 -17.20 -8.91
C LYS A 197 8.73 -16.21 -8.09
N THR A 198 8.91 -16.21 -6.77
CA THR A 198 8.38 -15.19 -5.86
C THR A 198 9.53 -14.51 -5.14
N ALA A 199 9.56 -13.20 -5.12
CA ALA A 199 10.56 -12.40 -4.43
C ALA A 199 9.87 -11.31 -3.60
N PHE A 200 10.52 -10.85 -2.54
CA PHE A 200 9.91 -9.93 -1.58
C PHE A 200 10.74 -8.65 -1.48
N VAL A 201 10.02 -7.55 -1.42
CA VAL A 201 10.54 -6.24 -1.06
C VAL A 201 9.77 -5.73 0.14
N THR A 202 10.33 -4.79 0.87
CA THR A 202 9.63 -4.09 1.94
C THR A 202 9.43 -2.64 1.55
N LEU A 203 8.22 -2.13 1.65
CA LEU A 203 7.93 -0.71 1.68
C LEU A 203 6.90 -0.46 2.77
N HIS A 204 7.27 0.35 3.74
CA HIS A 204 6.36 0.75 4.81
C HIS A 204 5.47 1.89 4.31
N VAL A 205 4.21 1.53 4.02
CA VAL A 205 3.21 2.47 3.51
C VAL A 205 2.88 3.50 4.58
N GLY A 206 3.10 4.76 4.26
CA GLY A 206 2.70 5.89 5.09
C GLY A 206 1.25 6.33 4.80
N LEU A 207 0.67 7.09 5.72
CA LEU A 207 -0.69 7.65 5.53
C LEU A 207 -0.77 8.70 4.42
N GLY A 208 0.37 9.17 3.93
CA GLY A 208 0.45 10.06 2.78
C GLY A 208 -0.22 9.47 1.53
N THR A 209 -0.19 8.16 1.38
CA THR A 209 -0.83 7.42 0.26
C THR A 209 -2.34 7.69 0.15
N PHE A 210 -3.01 8.05 1.25
CA PHE A 210 -4.44 8.37 1.27
C PHE A 210 -4.74 9.85 1.16
N ARG A 211 -3.73 10.71 1.04
CA ARG A 211 -3.94 12.15 0.85
C ARG A 211 -4.27 12.42 -0.62
N PRO A 212 -5.33 13.20 -0.90
CA PRO A 212 -5.62 13.59 -2.27
C PRO A 212 -4.53 14.52 -2.81
N VAL A 213 -4.25 14.42 -4.09
CA VAL A 213 -3.43 15.39 -4.82
C VAL A 213 -4.14 16.73 -4.79
N LYS A 214 -3.47 17.77 -4.31
CA LYS A 214 -4.04 19.12 -4.18
C LYS A 214 -3.75 19.99 -5.39
N GLU A 215 -2.59 19.79 -5.97
CA GLU A 215 -2.06 20.55 -7.09
C GLU A 215 -2.83 20.22 -8.36
N GLU A 216 -3.16 21.23 -9.17
CA GLU A 216 -3.84 21.03 -10.46
C GLU A 216 -2.88 20.49 -11.51
N ASN A 217 -1.64 20.98 -11.56
CA ASN A 217 -0.59 20.41 -12.39
C ASN A 217 0.11 19.29 -11.60
N ILE A 218 0.11 18.10 -12.13
CA ILE A 218 0.66 16.94 -11.42
C ILE A 218 2.16 17.02 -11.20
N GLU A 219 2.88 17.75 -12.08
CA GLU A 219 4.32 17.97 -11.97
C GLU A 219 4.71 18.80 -10.73
N ASP A 220 3.77 19.57 -10.17
CA ASP A 220 3.96 20.39 -8.97
C ASP A 220 3.71 19.61 -7.68
N HIS A 221 3.26 18.33 -7.79
CA HIS A 221 2.94 17.50 -6.65
C HIS A 221 4.20 16.99 -5.93
N ASP A 222 4.30 17.30 -4.65
CA ASP A 222 5.36 16.82 -3.76
C ASP A 222 4.96 15.46 -3.16
N MET A 223 5.60 14.39 -3.66
CA MET A 223 5.29 13.04 -3.22
C MET A 223 5.89 12.76 -1.84
N HIS A 224 5.09 12.22 -0.94
CA HIS A 224 5.56 11.83 0.39
C HIS A 224 6.62 10.73 0.32
N SER A 225 7.56 10.79 1.27
CA SER A 225 8.66 9.84 1.36
C SER A 225 8.25 8.61 2.19
N GLU A 226 8.61 7.42 1.70
CA GLU A 226 8.37 6.14 2.35
C GLU A 226 9.67 5.31 2.39
N PHE A 227 9.88 4.61 3.51
CA PHE A 227 11.05 3.74 3.65
C PHE A 227 10.83 2.44 2.90
N CYS A 228 11.82 2.03 2.10
CA CYS A 228 11.78 0.78 1.38
C CYS A 228 13.12 0.05 1.35
N MET A 229 13.07 -1.25 1.09
CA MET A 229 14.21 -2.14 1.09
C MET A 229 14.08 -3.23 0.02
N ILE A 230 15.18 -3.50 -0.67
CA ILE A 230 15.36 -4.64 -1.56
C ILE A 230 16.42 -5.56 -0.95
N PRO A 231 16.06 -6.76 -0.45
CA PRO A 231 17.01 -7.76 0.00
C PRO A 231 17.91 -8.25 -1.14
N ARG A 232 19.10 -8.72 -0.80
CA ARG A 232 20.05 -9.27 -1.79
C ARG A 232 19.44 -10.43 -2.58
N GLU A 233 18.76 -11.34 -1.90
CA GLU A 233 18.08 -12.46 -2.54
C GLU A 233 17.10 -12.00 -3.61
N THR A 234 16.30 -10.98 -3.32
CA THR A 234 15.34 -10.39 -4.28
C THR A 234 16.06 -9.78 -5.48
N ALA A 235 17.13 -9.01 -5.25
CA ALA A 235 17.92 -8.43 -6.33
C ALA A 235 18.50 -9.53 -7.25
N ASP A 236 19.06 -10.59 -6.66
CA ASP A 236 19.63 -11.71 -7.39
C ASP A 236 18.55 -12.44 -8.21
N ILE A 237 17.37 -12.72 -7.64
CA ILE A 237 16.22 -13.37 -8.33
C ILE A 237 15.73 -12.52 -9.50
N VAL A 238 15.53 -11.21 -9.30
CA VAL A 238 15.06 -10.30 -10.34
C VAL A 238 16.06 -10.21 -11.49
N ASN A 239 17.33 -10.03 -11.19
CA ASN A 239 18.40 -9.95 -12.21
C ASN A 239 18.51 -11.25 -13.01
N GLU A 240 18.45 -12.40 -12.34
CA GLU A 240 18.46 -13.70 -13.01
C GLU A 240 17.23 -13.89 -13.91
N THR A 241 16.05 -13.50 -13.43
CA THR A 241 14.80 -13.56 -14.21
C THR A 241 14.92 -12.75 -15.48
N LYS A 242 15.37 -11.49 -15.39
CA LYS A 242 15.58 -10.61 -16.56
C LYS A 242 16.59 -11.18 -17.52
N LYS A 243 17.73 -11.68 -17.02
CA LYS A 243 18.78 -12.31 -17.84
C LYS A 243 18.25 -13.51 -18.63
N ASN A 244 17.29 -14.25 -18.09
CA ASN A 244 16.68 -15.42 -18.72
C ASN A 244 15.44 -15.08 -19.56
N GLY A 245 15.10 -13.78 -19.73
CA GLY A 245 13.97 -13.32 -20.54
C GLY A 245 12.59 -13.50 -19.89
N GLY A 246 12.54 -13.76 -18.57
CA GLY A 246 11.30 -13.79 -17.81
C GLY A 246 10.80 -12.38 -17.48
N ARG A 247 9.49 -12.24 -17.21
CA ARG A 247 8.88 -10.96 -16.84
C ARG A 247 9.02 -10.70 -15.33
N ILE A 248 9.22 -9.44 -14.99
CA ILE A 248 9.12 -8.95 -13.62
C ILE A 248 7.72 -8.37 -13.43
N ILE A 249 6.92 -9.02 -12.61
CA ILE A 249 5.53 -8.68 -12.36
C ILE A 249 5.42 -8.12 -10.94
N SER A 250 5.20 -6.84 -10.83
CA SER A 250 5.01 -6.18 -9.54
C SER A 250 3.61 -6.46 -8.98
N VAL A 251 3.54 -6.86 -7.72
CA VAL A 251 2.29 -6.97 -6.98
C VAL A 251 2.14 -5.74 -6.09
N GLY A 252 1.25 -4.86 -6.51
CA GLY A 252 1.00 -3.56 -5.89
C GLY A 252 1.90 -2.44 -6.38
N THR A 253 1.39 -1.23 -6.28
CA THR A 253 2.12 0.00 -6.60
C THR A 253 3.29 0.24 -5.65
N THR A 254 3.24 -0.31 -4.44
CA THR A 254 4.33 -0.27 -3.46
C THR A 254 5.56 -1.04 -3.91
N SER A 255 5.38 -2.29 -4.36
CA SER A 255 6.48 -3.08 -4.94
C SER A 255 7.03 -2.42 -6.20
N CYS A 256 6.16 -1.88 -7.07
CA CYS A 256 6.55 -1.13 -8.26
C CYS A 256 7.44 0.07 -7.89
N ARG A 257 7.00 0.92 -6.97
CA ARG A 257 7.77 2.08 -6.53
C ARG A 257 9.12 1.70 -5.92
N THR A 258 9.16 0.63 -5.13
CA THR A 258 10.41 0.11 -4.56
C THR A 258 11.40 -0.33 -5.65
N LEU A 259 10.94 -1.14 -6.59
CA LEU A 259 11.78 -1.63 -7.68
C LEU A 259 12.30 -0.48 -8.56
N GLU A 260 11.41 0.42 -8.98
CA GLU A 260 11.76 1.53 -9.86
C GLU A 260 12.67 2.58 -9.19
N SER A 261 12.58 2.74 -7.86
CA SER A 261 13.43 3.66 -7.10
C SER A 261 14.91 3.24 -7.08
N PHE A 262 15.16 1.93 -7.07
CA PHE A 262 16.51 1.39 -6.93
C PHE A 262 17.04 0.70 -8.19
N ALA A 263 16.23 0.63 -9.27
CA ALA A 263 16.69 0.07 -10.54
C ALA A 263 17.72 0.99 -11.21
N GLU A 264 18.84 0.39 -11.60
CA GLU A 264 19.83 1.04 -12.46
C GLU A 264 19.22 1.30 -13.86
N GLU A 265 19.88 2.09 -14.69
CA GLU A 265 19.37 2.44 -16.03
C GLU A 265 19.18 1.22 -16.96
N ASP A 266 19.94 0.14 -16.75
CA ASP A 266 19.80 -1.14 -17.46
C ASP A 266 18.73 -2.06 -16.85
N GLY A 267 18.05 -1.58 -15.79
CA GLY A 267 17.02 -2.30 -15.06
C GLY A 267 17.52 -3.36 -14.11
N THR A 268 18.83 -3.43 -13.83
CA THR A 268 19.38 -4.30 -12.79
C THR A 268 19.15 -3.73 -11.40
N LEU A 269 19.16 -4.59 -10.39
CA LEU A 269 18.97 -4.25 -8.99
C LEU A 269 20.19 -4.64 -8.16
N LYS A 270 20.42 -3.88 -7.10
CA LYS A 270 21.33 -4.22 -6.00
C LYS A 270 20.55 -4.27 -4.70
N ALA A 271 21.06 -5.03 -3.71
CA ALA A 271 20.56 -4.92 -2.35
C ALA A 271 20.63 -3.47 -1.90
N SER A 272 19.51 -2.90 -1.51
CA SER A 272 19.39 -1.48 -1.23
C SER A 272 18.34 -1.22 -0.16
N SER A 273 18.50 -0.15 0.60
CA SER A 273 17.47 0.36 1.50
C SER A 273 17.56 1.88 1.58
N GLY A 274 16.43 2.52 1.75
CA GLY A 274 16.38 3.98 1.84
C GLY A 274 14.97 4.53 1.74
N TRP A 275 14.89 5.84 1.64
CA TRP A 275 13.64 6.55 1.47
C TRP A 275 13.37 6.81 0.00
N THR A 276 12.12 6.64 -0.44
CA THR A 276 11.67 6.96 -1.79
C THR A 276 10.51 7.93 -1.76
N ASP A 277 10.59 8.95 -2.57
CA ASP A 277 9.56 9.90 -2.91
C ASP A 277 9.22 9.84 -4.40
N ILE A 278 9.56 8.73 -5.06
CA ILE A 278 9.34 8.54 -6.49
C ILE A 278 7.87 8.76 -6.83
N PHE A 279 7.62 9.72 -7.73
CA PHE A 279 6.33 9.98 -8.31
C PHE A 279 6.31 9.53 -9.77
N ILE A 280 5.56 8.46 -10.04
CA ILE A 280 5.45 7.86 -11.37
C ILE A 280 4.14 8.32 -12.01
N TYR A 281 4.24 8.96 -13.17
CA TYR A 281 3.12 9.45 -13.97
C TYR A 281 3.45 9.33 -15.47
N PRO A 282 2.50 9.52 -16.38
CA PRO A 282 2.73 9.39 -17.83
C PRO A 282 3.93 10.17 -18.33
N GLY A 283 4.82 9.50 -19.05
CA GLY A 283 6.14 9.96 -19.46
C GLY A 283 7.28 9.30 -18.69
N TYR A 284 6.99 8.63 -17.55
CA TYR A 284 7.98 7.82 -16.85
C TYR A 284 8.37 6.59 -17.67
N ARG A 285 9.67 6.31 -17.73
CA ARG A 285 10.22 5.12 -18.38
C ARG A 285 10.51 4.05 -17.33
N PHE A 286 9.71 2.99 -17.31
CA PHE A 286 9.95 1.86 -16.42
C PHE A 286 11.26 1.14 -16.79
N LYS A 287 12.05 0.86 -15.76
CA LYS A 287 13.37 0.23 -15.87
C LYS A 287 13.34 -1.25 -15.47
N CYS A 288 12.55 -1.57 -14.46
CA CYS A 288 12.57 -2.88 -13.83
C CYS A 288 11.34 -3.73 -14.15
N ILE A 289 10.14 -3.19 -14.00
CA ILE A 289 8.92 -3.99 -14.11
C ILE A 289 8.41 -4.12 -15.54
N ASP A 290 7.84 -5.30 -15.85
CA ASP A 290 7.21 -5.59 -17.13
C ASP A 290 5.68 -5.58 -17.04
N ALA A 291 5.12 -5.90 -15.87
CA ALA A 291 3.69 -5.99 -15.64
C ALA A 291 3.34 -5.62 -14.18
N LEU A 292 2.06 -5.31 -13.94
CA LEU A 292 1.59 -4.85 -12.63
C LEU A 292 0.25 -5.50 -12.29
N ILE A 293 0.17 -6.11 -11.10
CA ILE A 293 -1.09 -6.51 -10.46
C ILE A 293 -1.40 -5.46 -9.39
N THR A 294 -2.58 -4.86 -9.42
CA THR A 294 -2.96 -3.83 -8.45
C THR A 294 -4.47 -3.79 -8.23
N ASN A 295 -4.93 -3.12 -7.17
CA ASN A 295 -6.36 -2.82 -6.99
C ASN A 295 -6.79 -1.68 -7.94
N PHE A 296 -8.09 -1.48 -8.06
CA PHE A 296 -8.63 -0.26 -8.65
C PHE A 296 -8.39 0.94 -7.73
N HIS A 297 -7.98 2.07 -8.30
CA HIS A 297 -7.58 3.28 -7.58
C HIS A 297 -8.61 4.40 -7.71
N LEU A 298 -8.52 5.43 -6.85
CA LEU A 298 -9.39 6.62 -6.91
C LEU A 298 -9.13 7.46 -8.16
N PRO A 299 -10.17 8.15 -8.62
CA PRO A 299 -9.99 9.26 -9.55
C PRO A 299 -8.96 10.26 -9.02
N GLU A 300 -8.18 10.82 -9.91
CA GLU A 300 -7.21 11.89 -9.62
C GLU A 300 -6.12 11.54 -8.59
N SER A 301 -5.93 10.26 -8.25
CA SER A 301 -4.90 9.82 -7.31
C SER A 301 -3.54 9.61 -7.98
N THR A 302 -2.46 9.69 -7.20
CA THR A 302 -1.11 9.35 -7.68
C THR A 302 -1.01 7.92 -8.21
N LEU A 303 -1.87 7.02 -7.71
CA LEU A 303 -1.85 5.62 -8.08
C LEU A 303 -2.47 5.35 -9.46
N ILE A 304 -3.55 6.04 -9.85
CA ILE A 304 -4.06 5.94 -11.23
C ILE A 304 -3.09 6.57 -12.23
N MET A 305 -2.31 7.57 -11.80
CA MET A 305 -1.26 8.18 -12.61
C MET A 305 -0.12 7.19 -12.87
N LEU A 306 0.30 6.43 -11.85
CA LEU A 306 1.30 5.38 -12.00
C LEU A 306 0.84 4.29 -12.97
N VAL A 307 -0.37 3.79 -12.81
CA VAL A 307 -0.94 2.77 -13.73
C VAL A 307 -1.05 3.33 -15.14
N SER A 308 -1.43 4.60 -15.29
CA SER A 308 -1.51 5.30 -16.58
C SER A 308 -0.14 5.49 -17.24
N ALA A 309 0.92 5.60 -16.44
CA ALA A 309 2.28 5.61 -16.97
C ALA A 309 2.66 4.26 -17.59
N LEU A 310 2.20 3.14 -17.00
CA LEU A 310 2.52 1.79 -17.47
C LEU A 310 1.71 1.38 -18.70
N ALA A 311 0.40 1.64 -18.70
CA ALA A 311 -0.53 1.09 -19.70
C ALA A 311 -1.12 2.14 -20.65
N GLY A 312 -0.73 3.40 -20.49
CA GLY A 312 -1.33 4.52 -21.23
C GLY A 312 -2.64 4.99 -20.56
N ARG A 313 -2.78 6.32 -20.46
CA ARG A 313 -3.94 6.93 -19.78
C ARG A 313 -5.28 6.51 -20.36
N GLU A 314 -5.41 6.49 -21.68
CA GLU A 314 -6.67 6.15 -22.36
C GLU A 314 -7.06 4.69 -22.09
N ASN A 315 -6.12 3.75 -22.17
CA ASN A 315 -6.36 2.35 -21.88
C ASN A 315 -6.83 2.17 -20.42
N VAL A 316 -6.18 2.87 -19.48
CA VAL A 316 -6.54 2.82 -18.05
C VAL A 316 -7.94 3.39 -17.81
N LEU A 317 -8.25 4.56 -18.34
CA LEU A 317 -9.57 5.18 -18.17
C LEU A 317 -10.69 4.33 -18.82
N ASN A 318 -10.43 3.72 -19.97
CA ASN A 318 -11.37 2.79 -20.60
C ASN A 318 -11.57 1.52 -19.76
N ALA A 319 -10.50 0.95 -19.20
CA ALA A 319 -10.57 -0.20 -18.30
C ALA A 319 -11.37 0.13 -17.03
N TYR A 320 -11.16 1.31 -16.45
CA TYR A 320 -11.87 1.76 -15.24
C TYR A 320 -13.36 2.04 -15.53
N LYS A 321 -13.67 2.63 -16.68
CA LYS A 321 -15.05 2.79 -17.13
C LYS A 321 -15.75 1.44 -17.29
N ALA A 322 -15.12 0.49 -17.95
CA ALA A 322 -15.63 -0.87 -18.08
C ALA A 322 -15.80 -1.55 -16.71
N ALA A 323 -14.88 -1.32 -15.77
CA ALA A 323 -14.99 -1.85 -14.41
C ALA A 323 -16.21 -1.26 -13.67
N VAL A 324 -16.46 0.04 -13.77
CA VAL A 324 -17.65 0.70 -13.19
C VAL A 324 -18.92 0.13 -13.81
N GLU A 325 -19.02 0.05 -15.14
CA GLU A 325 -20.16 -0.50 -15.86
C GLU A 325 -20.47 -1.97 -15.48
N ASN A 326 -19.41 -2.76 -15.24
CA ASN A 326 -19.52 -4.15 -14.82
C ASN A 326 -19.55 -4.31 -13.29
N ARG A 327 -19.71 -3.21 -12.54
CA ARG A 327 -19.84 -3.19 -11.10
C ARG A 327 -18.70 -3.94 -10.38
N TYR A 328 -17.47 -3.71 -10.78
CA TYR A 328 -16.30 -4.12 -10.02
C TYR A 328 -16.25 -3.38 -8.68
N ARG A 329 -15.64 -4.01 -7.69
CA ARG A 329 -15.42 -3.41 -6.39
C ARG A 329 -14.09 -2.65 -6.41
N PHE A 330 -14.07 -1.46 -5.84
CA PHE A 330 -12.92 -0.56 -5.87
C PHE A 330 -12.21 -0.50 -4.53
N PHE A 331 -10.95 -0.08 -4.54
CA PHE A 331 -10.08 0.16 -3.39
C PHE A 331 -9.57 -1.09 -2.68
N SER A 332 -9.14 -0.90 -1.39
CA SER A 332 -8.35 -1.84 -0.60
C SER A 332 -8.95 -3.24 -0.49
N PHE A 333 -10.26 -3.36 -0.36
CA PHE A 333 -10.99 -4.64 -0.32
C PHE A 333 -11.74 -4.94 -1.61
N GLY A 334 -11.43 -4.18 -2.65
CA GLY A 334 -12.05 -4.33 -3.96
C GLY A 334 -11.47 -5.48 -4.78
N ASP A 335 -11.73 -5.40 -6.07
CA ASP A 335 -11.22 -6.32 -7.09
C ASP A 335 -9.84 -5.88 -7.58
N ALA A 336 -9.23 -6.66 -8.44
CA ALA A 336 -7.89 -6.42 -8.95
C ALA A 336 -7.85 -6.16 -10.46
N CYS A 337 -6.77 -5.50 -10.89
CA CYS A 337 -6.35 -5.36 -12.28
C CYS A 337 -5.00 -6.06 -12.50
N PHE A 338 -4.81 -6.63 -13.67
CA PHE A 338 -3.52 -7.12 -14.15
C PHE A 338 -3.18 -6.43 -15.48
N PHE A 339 -2.24 -5.52 -15.46
CA PHE A 339 -1.68 -4.85 -16.63
C PHE A 339 -0.47 -5.62 -17.14
N SER A 340 -0.59 -6.27 -18.29
CA SER A 340 0.41 -7.20 -18.83
C SER A 340 0.88 -6.84 -20.25
#